data_bf2a6a3b671acb3c0f4028e4c076833a
#
_entry.id   bf2a6a3b671acb3c0f4028e4c076833a
#
_cell.length_a   1.000
_cell.length_b   1.000
_cell.length_c   1.000
_cell.angle_alpha   90.00
_cell.angle_beta   90.00
_cell.angle_gamma   90.00
#
_symmetry.space_group_name_H-M   'P 1'
#
loop_
_entity.id
_entity.type
_entity.pdbx_description
1 polymer ?
#
loop_
_entity_poly.entity_id
_entity_poly.type
_entity_poly.pdbx_seq_one_letter_code
_entity_poly.pdbx_strand_id
1 'polypeptide(L)'
;MHLMYFTEQPMSAYDAKEGLKYGATALTFSNKHFDPVAGSRLYGEYLEQYIYAEQVGIDGIMLNEHHNAPFCMQAKANIFASVLAGTTQRVKIVLLGNPLPLAENPIRLAEELAMIDMISKGRLVSGFVRGGGQEQRATGVNPAYNRERFEEAHDLIVKAWTVPGPFRWEGTHYQHRVVNPWALPLQKPYPRVWIPGVISKETIIWAAKQRYPYIALNTSIPQTKQIWKLYDDTAAAAGYQSGPENRGYLARIHVAETEEKAIQNAKQFMWMQGEFTGLAHPVWANPSGYFSPSGRRSFVEFAVGRAKNPRGNPTFEEQRADGMIMCGTPKQVLPRIRHLLEETRPGILAVWGNDGNVSHSDSMTCIRLLGQEVFPQLREWAKELGLDSPFEAEAPVNIAYAKDLKRPVAAAG
;
A
#
# COMPACT_ATOMS: atom_id res chain seq x y z
N MET A 1 -8.62 -11.61 -10.93
CA MET A 1 -8.31 -10.36 -10.18
C MET A 1 -8.13 -10.66 -8.70
N HIS A 2 -7.14 -10.07 -8.04
CA HIS A 2 -6.87 -10.21 -6.61
C HIS A 2 -7.50 -9.07 -5.81
N LEU A 3 -8.39 -9.40 -4.87
CA LEU A 3 -9.18 -8.44 -4.10
C LEU A 3 -8.65 -8.32 -2.69
N MET A 4 -8.26 -7.11 -2.29
CA MET A 4 -7.63 -6.85 -1.00
C MET A 4 -8.42 -5.84 -0.17
N TYR A 5 -8.23 -5.91 1.15
CA TYR A 5 -8.72 -4.93 2.10
C TYR A 5 -7.57 -4.12 2.70
N PHE A 6 -7.81 -2.85 2.90
CA PHE A 6 -6.86 -1.89 3.46
C PHE A 6 -7.51 -0.93 4.43
N THR A 7 -6.79 -0.53 5.45
CA THR A 7 -7.02 0.64 6.31
C THR A 7 -5.68 1.25 6.71
N GLU A 8 -5.64 2.57 6.87
CA GLU A 8 -4.46 3.27 7.43
C GLU A 8 -4.17 2.89 8.89
N GLN A 9 -5.10 2.26 9.59
CA GLN A 9 -5.03 1.99 11.03
C GLN A 9 -4.79 3.28 11.84
N PRO A 10 -5.68 4.28 11.73
CA PRO A 10 -5.48 5.54 12.40
C PRO A 10 -5.59 5.43 13.93
N MET A 11 -4.81 6.24 14.63
CA MET A 11 -5.06 6.56 16.03
C MET A 11 -6.23 7.54 16.08
N SER A 12 -7.45 7.04 16.14
CA SER A 12 -8.66 7.87 16.10
C SER A 12 -9.06 8.44 17.47
N ALA A 13 -8.46 7.93 18.55
CA ALA A 13 -8.83 8.31 19.93
C ALA A 13 -8.01 9.51 20.44
N TYR A 14 -8.18 10.67 19.84
CA TYR A 14 -7.68 11.94 20.34
C TYR A 14 -8.64 13.08 19.98
N ASP A 15 -8.48 14.25 20.63
CA ASP A 15 -9.30 15.41 20.31
C ASP A 15 -8.86 16.00 18.95
N ALA A 16 -9.70 15.80 17.93
CA ALA A 16 -9.46 16.33 16.60
C ALA A 16 -9.29 17.86 16.56
N LYS A 17 -9.97 18.59 17.48
CA LYS A 17 -9.82 20.05 17.59
C LYS A 17 -8.42 20.45 18.03
N GLU A 18 -7.76 19.63 18.85
CA GLU A 18 -6.36 19.84 19.20
C GLU A 18 -5.46 19.65 17.98
N GLY A 19 -5.69 18.61 17.19
CA GLY A 19 -4.94 18.36 15.95
C GLY A 19 -5.05 19.51 14.94
N LEU A 20 -6.24 20.08 14.79
CA LEU A 20 -6.50 21.20 13.88
C LEU A 20 -5.70 22.47 14.21
N LYS A 21 -5.38 22.70 15.49
CA LYS A 21 -4.56 23.84 15.90
C LYS A 21 -3.16 23.87 15.29
N TYR A 22 -2.67 22.70 14.87
CA TYR A 22 -1.33 22.55 14.30
C TYR A 22 -1.29 22.70 12.76
N GLY A 23 -2.44 22.83 12.12
CA GLY A 23 -2.57 22.96 10.66
C GLY A 23 -2.12 21.74 9.85
N ALA A 24 -1.28 20.90 10.45
CA ALA A 24 -0.83 19.61 9.91
C ALA A 24 -0.46 18.73 11.11
N THR A 25 -0.91 17.48 11.15
CA THR A 25 -0.67 16.59 12.28
C THR A 25 0.63 15.81 12.17
N ALA A 26 1.08 15.50 10.96
CA ALA A 26 2.36 14.80 10.80
C ALA A 26 3.54 15.68 11.24
N LEU A 27 4.43 15.12 12.05
CA LEU A 27 5.63 15.70 12.63
C LEU A 27 5.42 16.76 13.73
N THR A 28 4.28 17.44 13.79
CA THR A 28 4.06 18.61 14.64
C THR A 28 3.09 18.38 15.79
N PHE A 29 2.13 17.49 15.59
CA PHE A 29 1.18 17.13 16.62
C PHE A 29 1.87 16.25 17.69
N SER A 30 1.85 16.70 18.95
CA SER A 30 2.59 16.04 20.01
C SER A 30 2.00 14.67 20.36
N ASN A 31 2.88 13.68 20.53
CA ASN A 31 2.49 12.35 21.02
C ASN A 31 2.01 12.32 22.49
N LYS A 32 2.04 13.46 23.20
CA LYS A 32 1.37 13.59 24.52
C LYS A 32 -0.14 13.31 24.44
N HIS A 33 -0.73 13.43 23.25
CA HIS A 33 -2.14 13.14 22.99
C HIS A 33 -2.41 11.68 22.65
N PHE A 34 -1.38 10.84 22.57
CA PHE A 34 -1.54 9.41 22.37
C PHE A 34 -1.96 8.75 23.69
N ASP A 35 -3.09 8.04 23.65
CA ASP A 35 -3.55 7.21 24.75
C ASP A 35 -3.15 5.75 24.51
N PRO A 36 -2.21 5.18 25.30
CA PRO A 36 -1.77 3.80 25.12
C PRO A 36 -2.87 2.75 25.33
N VAL A 37 -3.87 3.04 26.18
CA VAL A 37 -5.01 2.13 26.42
C VAL A 37 -5.90 2.09 25.19
N ALA A 38 -6.25 3.24 24.65
CA ALA A 38 -6.99 3.32 23.38
C ALA A 38 -6.19 2.74 22.22
N GLY A 39 -4.89 2.98 22.14
CA GLY A 39 -4.00 2.41 21.14
C GLY A 39 -3.98 0.88 21.17
N SER A 40 -3.87 0.29 22.37
CA SER A 40 -3.91 -1.15 22.54
C SER A 40 -5.24 -1.76 22.08
N ARG A 41 -6.37 -1.12 22.41
CA ARG A 41 -7.70 -1.54 21.92
C ARG A 41 -7.80 -1.44 20.40
N LEU A 42 -7.36 -0.35 19.80
CA LEU A 42 -7.40 -0.14 18.35
C LEU A 42 -6.56 -1.17 17.59
N TYR A 43 -5.37 -1.51 18.07
CA TYR A 43 -4.59 -2.60 17.46
C TYR A 43 -5.35 -3.93 17.48
N GLY A 44 -6.06 -4.24 18.59
CA GLY A 44 -6.91 -5.43 18.66
C GLY A 44 -8.05 -5.39 17.64
N GLU A 45 -8.75 -4.25 17.52
CA GLU A 45 -9.84 -4.05 16.57
C GLU A 45 -9.37 -4.18 15.11
N TYR A 46 -8.20 -3.63 14.75
CA TYR A 46 -7.64 -3.78 13.40
C TYR A 46 -7.22 -5.22 13.09
N LEU A 47 -6.66 -5.92 14.06
CA LEU A 47 -6.33 -7.33 13.89
C LEU A 47 -7.59 -8.16 13.67
N GLU A 48 -8.65 -7.91 14.44
CA GLU A 48 -9.94 -8.58 14.29
C GLU A 48 -10.56 -8.31 12.91
N GLN A 49 -10.53 -7.06 12.42
CA GLN A 49 -10.98 -6.70 11.07
C GLN A 49 -10.25 -7.51 9.99
N TYR A 50 -8.94 -7.64 10.09
CA TYR A 50 -8.16 -8.37 9.09
C TYR A 50 -8.39 -9.89 9.14
N ILE A 51 -8.52 -10.46 10.34
CA ILE A 51 -8.87 -11.88 10.48
C ILE A 51 -10.29 -12.11 9.91
N TYR A 52 -11.22 -11.23 10.19
CA TYR A 52 -12.58 -11.31 9.65
C TYR A 52 -12.61 -11.16 8.13
N ALA A 53 -11.77 -10.29 7.56
CA ALA A 53 -11.63 -10.15 6.12
C ALA A 53 -11.27 -11.49 5.44
N GLU A 54 -10.38 -12.28 6.05
CA GLU A 54 -10.09 -13.64 5.56
C GLU A 54 -11.32 -14.55 5.62
N GLN A 55 -12.09 -14.48 6.71
CA GLN A 55 -13.26 -15.35 6.92
C GLN A 55 -14.36 -15.07 5.88
N VAL A 56 -14.55 -13.83 5.48
CA VAL A 56 -15.57 -13.46 4.46
C VAL A 56 -15.06 -13.59 3.02
N GLY A 57 -13.87 -14.17 2.80
CA GLY A 57 -13.41 -14.52 1.46
C GLY A 57 -12.57 -13.45 0.75
N ILE A 58 -12.04 -12.46 1.45
CA ILE A 58 -11.07 -11.50 0.90
C ILE A 58 -9.74 -12.21 0.61
N ASP A 59 -9.04 -11.84 -0.48
CA ASP A 59 -7.86 -12.56 -0.94
C ASP A 59 -6.56 -12.08 -0.30
N GLY A 60 -6.50 -10.81 0.09
CA GLY A 60 -5.30 -10.23 0.67
C GLY A 60 -5.56 -9.07 1.62
N ILE A 61 -4.62 -8.87 2.52
CA ILE A 61 -4.57 -7.75 3.46
C ILE A 61 -3.39 -6.86 3.07
N MET A 62 -3.68 -5.60 2.84
CA MET A 62 -2.67 -4.60 2.53
C MET A 62 -2.29 -3.86 3.82
N LEU A 63 -0.99 -3.72 4.04
CA LEU A 63 -0.40 -2.98 5.16
C LEU A 63 0.53 -1.89 4.63
N ASN A 64 0.56 -0.75 5.30
CA ASN A 64 1.50 0.34 5.04
C ASN A 64 2.35 0.66 6.27
N GLU A 65 3.32 1.56 6.12
CA GLU A 65 4.18 2.03 7.19
C GLU A 65 4.26 3.56 7.14
N HIS A 66 3.89 4.21 8.27
CA HIS A 66 4.04 5.65 8.44
C HIS A 66 4.53 5.99 9.85
N HIS A 67 5.15 7.15 9.99
CA HIS A 67 5.79 7.58 11.22
C HIS A 67 5.35 8.98 11.62
N ASN A 68 5.39 9.24 12.94
CA ASN A 68 5.22 10.57 13.52
C ASN A 68 3.89 11.27 13.15
N ALA A 69 2.82 10.49 13.01
CA ALA A 69 1.51 11.01 12.65
C ALA A 69 0.39 10.12 13.19
N PRO A 70 -0.74 10.68 13.64
CA PRO A 70 -1.85 9.90 14.19
C PRO A 70 -2.65 9.16 13.12
N PHE A 71 -2.48 9.47 11.84
CA PHE A 71 -3.26 8.85 10.79
C PHE A 71 -2.88 7.37 10.51
N CYS A 72 -1.74 6.93 11.04
CA CYS A 72 -1.32 5.54 10.91
C CYS A 72 -0.51 5.12 12.15
N MET A 73 -0.96 4.08 12.84
CA MET A 73 -0.25 3.52 13.99
C MET A 73 0.79 2.47 13.59
N GLN A 74 0.90 2.10 12.31
CA GLN A 74 1.86 1.11 11.84
C GLN A 74 3.25 1.73 11.65
N ALA A 75 3.93 2.02 12.74
CA ALA A 75 5.32 2.47 12.69
C ALA A 75 6.29 1.39 12.18
N LYS A 76 5.89 0.11 12.22
CA LYS A 76 6.58 -1.04 11.62
C LYS A 76 5.57 -2.04 11.09
N ALA A 77 5.28 -1.97 9.79
CA ALA A 77 4.33 -2.87 9.12
C ALA A 77 4.71 -4.35 9.27
N ASN A 78 6.02 -4.66 9.31
CA ASN A 78 6.54 -6.02 9.44
C ASN A 78 6.13 -6.70 10.75
N ILE A 79 5.96 -5.92 11.85
CA ILE A 79 5.48 -6.48 13.14
C ILE A 79 4.04 -6.96 12.97
N PHE A 80 3.17 -6.14 12.38
CA PHE A 80 1.77 -6.51 12.17
C PHE A 80 1.64 -7.64 11.14
N ALA A 81 2.45 -7.61 10.08
CA ALA A 81 2.54 -8.71 9.11
C ALA A 81 2.94 -10.04 9.75
N SER A 82 3.85 -10.03 10.73
CA SER A 82 4.26 -11.22 11.48
C SER A 82 3.10 -11.80 12.31
N VAL A 83 2.30 -10.94 12.95
CA VAL A 83 1.10 -11.38 13.67
C VAL A 83 0.10 -12.01 12.70
N LEU A 84 -0.17 -11.36 11.56
CA LEU A 84 -1.07 -11.89 10.53
C LEU A 84 -0.54 -13.20 9.93
N ALA A 85 0.76 -13.35 9.77
CA ALA A 85 1.36 -14.59 9.28
C ALA A 85 1.03 -15.79 10.17
N GLY A 86 0.96 -15.58 11.49
CA GLY A 86 0.62 -16.59 12.47
C GLY A 86 -0.89 -16.77 12.71
N THR A 87 -1.71 -15.75 12.47
CA THR A 87 -3.15 -15.77 12.81
C THR A 87 -4.08 -16.00 11.62
N THR A 88 -3.57 -15.93 10.40
CA THR A 88 -4.31 -16.17 9.15
C THR A 88 -3.75 -17.38 8.40
N GLN A 89 -4.52 -17.96 7.47
CA GLN A 89 -4.14 -19.19 6.77
C GLN A 89 -4.09 -19.03 5.23
N ARG A 90 -4.90 -18.14 4.65
CA ARG A 90 -5.14 -18.08 3.22
C ARG A 90 -4.76 -16.73 2.59
N VAL A 91 -5.12 -15.62 3.25
CA VAL A 91 -4.91 -14.29 2.69
C VAL A 91 -3.44 -14.00 2.40
N LYS A 92 -3.18 -13.31 1.30
CA LYS A 92 -1.87 -12.72 1.04
C LYS A 92 -1.65 -11.56 2.00
N ILE A 93 -0.44 -11.46 2.53
CA ILE A 93 0.01 -10.37 3.39
C ILE A 93 0.84 -9.45 2.51
N VAL A 94 0.27 -8.29 2.19
CA VAL A 94 0.83 -7.37 1.19
C VAL A 94 1.36 -6.13 1.90
N LEU A 95 2.68 -6.02 1.95
CA LEU A 95 3.34 -4.84 2.52
C LEU A 95 3.46 -3.77 1.42
N LEU A 96 2.69 -2.70 1.52
CA LEU A 96 2.75 -1.56 0.62
C LEU A 96 2.95 -0.24 1.38
N GLY A 97 4.19 0.00 1.84
CA GLY A 97 5.41 -0.82 1.73
C GLY A 97 6.46 -0.35 2.69
N ASN A 98 7.51 -1.14 2.70
CA ASN A 98 8.69 -0.77 3.47
C ASN A 98 9.44 0.40 2.82
N PRO A 99 9.70 1.51 3.54
CA PRO A 99 10.41 2.67 3.01
C PRO A 99 11.92 2.42 2.98
N LEU A 100 12.43 1.86 1.88
CA LEU A 100 13.82 1.43 1.76
C LEU A 100 14.86 2.52 2.07
N PRO A 101 14.68 3.81 1.69
CA PRO A 101 15.66 4.84 2.04
C PRO A 101 15.82 5.05 3.56
N LEU A 102 14.81 4.69 4.36
CA LEU A 102 14.85 4.81 5.81
C LEU A 102 15.53 3.62 6.49
N ALA A 103 15.76 2.54 5.76
CA ALA A 103 16.45 1.37 6.30
C ALA A 103 17.94 1.69 6.51
N GLU A 104 18.38 1.66 7.76
CA GLU A 104 19.80 1.80 8.10
C GLU A 104 20.59 0.59 7.63
N ASN A 105 19.98 -0.58 7.71
CA ASN A 105 20.57 -1.85 7.29
C ASN A 105 19.55 -2.67 6.46
N PRO A 106 19.65 -2.64 5.12
CA PRO A 106 18.73 -3.40 4.24
C PRO A 106 18.80 -4.93 4.45
N ILE A 107 19.91 -5.47 4.95
CA ILE A 107 20.03 -6.92 5.21
C ILE A 107 19.11 -7.34 6.34
N ARG A 108 18.94 -6.52 7.40
CA ARG A 108 17.98 -6.82 8.46
C ARG A 108 16.56 -6.85 7.93
N LEU A 109 16.21 -5.93 7.04
CA LEU A 109 14.91 -5.95 6.39
C LEU A 109 14.72 -7.20 5.52
N ALA A 110 15.77 -7.61 4.80
CA ALA A 110 15.74 -8.85 4.02
C ALA A 110 15.48 -10.09 4.89
N GLU A 111 16.10 -10.16 6.07
CA GLU A 111 15.89 -11.25 7.04
C GLU A 111 14.47 -11.22 7.63
N GLU A 112 13.95 -10.04 8.02
CA GLU A 112 12.57 -9.86 8.51
C GLU A 112 11.55 -10.36 7.48
N LEU A 113 11.66 -9.92 6.24
CA LEU A 113 10.77 -10.32 5.16
C LEU A 113 10.86 -11.82 4.84
N ALA A 114 12.06 -12.39 4.87
CA ALA A 114 12.26 -13.82 4.68
C ALA A 114 11.60 -14.64 5.80
N MET A 115 11.69 -14.18 7.06
CA MET A 115 11.01 -14.83 8.20
C MET A 115 9.49 -14.76 8.05
N ILE A 116 8.94 -13.60 7.69
CA ILE A 116 7.49 -13.45 7.45
C ILE A 116 7.04 -14.38 6.31
N ASP A 117 7.83 -14.48 5.25
CA ASP A 117 7.53 -15.36 4.12
C ASP A 117 7.48 -16.83 4.52
N MET A 118 8.46 -17.28 5.31
CA MET A 118 8.49 -18.66 5.83
C MET A 118 7.33 -18.93 6.81
N ILE A 119 7.09 -18.06 7.78
CA ILE A 119 6.00 -18.19 8.76
C ILE A 119 4.64 -18.20 8.06
N SER A 120 4.44 -17.32 7.09
CA SER A 120 3.22 -17.25 6.30
C SER A 120 3.09 -18.35 5.23
N LYS A 121 4.09 -19.22 5.08
CA LYS A 121 4.13 -20.27 4.06
C LYS A 121 3.97 -19.73 2.63
N GLY A 122 4.73 -18.68 2.30
CA GLY A 122 4.77 -18.09 0.96
C GLY A 122 3.57 -17.18 0.63
N ARG A 123 2.90 -16.62 1.65
CA ARG A 123 1.79 -15.67 1.44
C ARG A 123 2.25 -14.21 1.41
N LEU A 124 3.51 -13.92 1.70
CA LEU A 124 4.05 -12.57 1.67
C LEU A 124 4.11 -12.02 0.24
N VAL A 125 3.70 -10.76 0.10
CA VAL A 125 4.05 -9.88 -1.02
C VAL A 125 4.82 -8.70 -0.46
N SER A 126 6.08 -8.57 -0.83
CA SER A 126 6.92 -7.45 -0.42
C SER A 126 6.59 -6.22 -1.24
N GLY A 127 6.36 -5.09 -0.59
CA GLY A 127 6.20 -3.82 -1.27
C GLY A 127 7.27 -2.85 -0.79
N PHE A 128 7.85 -2.12 -1.72
CA PHE A 128 8.91 -1.18 -1.44
C PHE A 128 8.51 0.23 -1.86
N VAL A 129 8.77 1.20 -0.99
CA VAL A 129 8.47 2.61 -1.23
C VAL A 129 9.70 3.48 -0.95
N ARG A 130 9.71 4.67 -1.55
CA ARG A 130 10.69 5.69 -1.19
C ARG A 130 10.38 6.38 0.14
N GLY A 131 9.15 6.20 0.64
CA GLY A 131 8.61 6.92 1.79
C GLY A 131 8.29 8.38 1.50
N GLY A 132 7.59 9.03 2.41
CA GLY A 132 7.27 10.45 2.34
C GLY A 132 8.48 11.32 2.70
N GLY A 133 8.50 12.55 2.18
CA GLY A 133 9.58 13.50 2.52
C GLY A 133 9.58 13.86 4.00
N GLN A 134 8.42 13.89 4.65
CA GLN A 134 8.30 14.10 6.08
C GLN A 134 8.99 13.00 6.90
N GLU A 135 8.88 11.76 6.49
CA GLU A 135 9.48 10.61 7.18
C GLU A 135 11.00 10.62 7.02
N GLN A 136 11.49 10.95 5.83
CA GLN A 136 12.92 11.11 5.59
C GLN A 136 13.50 12.25 6.44
N ARG A 137 12.76 13.36 6.59
CA ARG A 137 13.17 14.45 7.48
C ARG A 137 13.22 14.01 8.94
N ALA A 138 12.20 13.28 9.40
CA ALA A 138 12.11 12.84 10.79
C ALA A 138 13.22 11.85 11.18
N THR A 139 13.62 10.98 10.25
CA THR A 139 14.67 9.97 10.46
C THR A 139 16.09 10.48 10.19
N GLY A 140 16.24 11.73 9.73
CA GLY A 140 17.55 12.30 9.41
C GLY A 140 18.18 11.82 8.10
N VAL A 141 17.44 11.06 7.29
CA VAL A 141 17.90 10.63 5.97
C VAL A 141 17.94 11.83 5.03
N ASN A 142 19.06 11.98 4.30
CA ASN A 142 19.18 13.05 3.32
C ASN A 142 18.24 12.79 2.12
N PRO A 143 17.21 13.63 1.90
CA PRO A 143 16.24 13.42 0.83
C PRO A 143 16.84 13.44 -0.58
N ALA A 144 17.98 14.09 -0.78
CA ALA A 144 18.65 14.16 -2.08
C ALA A 144 19.09 12.78 -2.59
N TYR A 145 19.39 11.86 -1.68
CA TYR A 145 19.84 10.51 -2.01
C TYR A 145 18.72 9.46 -1.91
N ASN A 146 17.46 9.87 -1.74
CA ASN A 146 16.39 8.93 -1.48
C ASN A 146 16.19 7.88 -2.58
N ARG A 147 16.36 8.25 -3.85
CA ARG A 147 16.22 7.33 -4.97
C ARG A 147 17.40 6.38 -5.07
N GLU A 148 18.61 6.89 -4.97
CA GLU A 148 19.83 6.08 -5.01
C GLU A 148 19.82 5.06 -3.86
N ARG A 149 19.48 5.50 -2.65
CA ARG A 149 19.34 4.62 -1.49
C ARG A 149 18.24 3.58 -1.69
N PHE A 150 17.11 3.95 -2.30
CA PHE A 150 16.02 3.03 -2.60
C PHE A 150 16.47 1.93 -3.56
N GLU A 151 17.11 2.30 -4.67
CA GLU A 151 17.54 1.36 -5.69
C GLU A 151 18.68 0.47 -5.18
N GLU A 152 19.67 1.04 -4.48
CA GLU A 152 20.77 0.26 -3.90
C GLU A 152 20.29 -0.69 -2.79
N ALA A 153 19.38 -0.26 -1.91
CA ALA A 153 18.81 -1.14 -0.89
C ALA A 153 18.04 -2.30 -1.52
N HIS A 154 17.24 -2.03 -2.56
CA HIS A 154 16.54 -3.07 -3.31
C HIS A 154 17.50 -4.10 -3.88
N ASP A 155 18.54 -3.65 -4.58
CA ASP A 155 19.51 -4.54 -5.23
C ASP A 155 20.28 -5.39 -4.20
N LEU A 156 20.63 -4.80 -3.07
CA LEU A 156 21.26 -5.51 -1.96
C LEU A 156 20.33 -6.58 -1.36
N ILE A 157 19.05 -6.24 -1.13
CA ILE A 157 18.04 -7.18 -0.61
C ILE A 157 17.85 -8.35 -1.58
N VAL A 158 17.64 -8.07 -2.86
CA VAL A 158 17.44 -9.10 -3.89
C VAL A 158 18.66 -9.99 -4.00
N LYS A 159 19.87 -9.41 -4.00
CA LYS A 159 21.11 -10.18 -4.04
C LYS A 159 21.27 -11.06 -2.80
N ALA A 160 20.94 -10.54 -1.61
CA ALA A 160 21.00 -11.30 -0.36
C ALA A 160 20.05 -12.51 -0.35
N TRP A 161 18.93 -12.43 -1.08
CA TRP A 161 17.97 -13.54 -1.20
C TRP A 161 18.32 -14.56 -2.29
N THR A 162 19.08 -14.14 -3.32
CA THR A 162 19.28 -14.94 -4.54
C THR A 162 20.68 -15.47 -4.73
N VAL A 163 21.69 -14.82 -4.15
CA VAL A 163 23.09 -15.20 -4.30
C VAL A 163 23.58 -15.85 -3.01
N PRO A 164 24.11 -17.08 -3.06
CA PRO A 164 24.70 -17.71 -1.89
C PRO A 164 25.84 -16.86 -1.30
N GLY A 165 25.77 -16.68 0.02
CA GLY A 165 26.86 -16.03 0.75
C GLY A 165 27.98 -17.00 1.16
N PRO A 166 29.03 -16.51 1.82
CA PRO A 166 29.25 -15.11 2.15
C PRO A 166 29.78 -14.28 0.96
N PHE A 167 29.29 -13.05 0.83
CA PHE A 167 29.84 -12.07 -0.11
C PHE A 167 30.02 -10.71 0.55
N ARG A 168 30.74 -9.80 -0.10
CA ARG A 168 30.93 -8.42 0.32
C ARG A 168 30.03 -7.50 -0.51
N TRP A 169 29.50 -6.44 0.11
CA TRP A 169 28.81 -5.35 -0.57
C TRP A 169 29.55 -4.04 -0.33
N GLU A 170 29.93 -3.37 -1.39
CA GLU A 170 30.62 -2.08 -1.37
C GLU A 170 29.86 -1.10 -2.27
N GLY A 171 28.71 -0.66 -1.78
CA GLY A 171 27.88 0.31 -2.46
C GLY A 171 28.21 1.75 -2.05
N THR A 172 27.49 2.69 -2.62
CA THR A 172 27.63 4.12 -2.30
C THR A 172 27.00 4.47 -0.95
N HIS A 173 25.86 3.86 -0.65
CA HIS A 173 25.06 4.18 0.54
C HIS A 173 25.10 3.08 1.60
N TYR A 174 25.40 1.86 1.20
CA TYR A 174 25.47 0.69 2.09
C TYR A 174 26.77 -0.06 1.90
N GLN A 175 27.41 -0.41 3.01
CA GLN A 175 28.67 -1.15 2.98
C GLN A 175 28.62 -2.27 4.02
N HIS A 176 28.81 -3.51 3.57
CA HIS A 176 28.80 -4.70 4.41
C HIS A 176 30.02 -5.56 4.12
N ARG A 177 30.84 -5.79 5.13
CA ARG A 177 32.02 -6.67 5.02
C ARG A 177 31.63 -8.10 4.72
N VAL A 178 30.50 -8.56 5.27
CA VAL A 178 29.96 -9.91 5.06
C VAL A 178 28.43 -9.81 4.93
N VAL A 179 27.92 -10.34 3.83
CA VAL A 179 26.48 -10.60 3.64
C VAL A 179 26.29 -12.10 3.53
N ASN A 180 25.59 -12.68 4.50
CA ASN A 180 25.33 -14.11 4.57
C ASN A 180 24.10 -14.40 5.44
N PRO A 181 22.90 -13.88 5.07
CA PRO A 181 21.69 -14.14 5.84
C PRO A 181 21.35 -15.62 5.80
N TRP A 182 20.98 -16.19 6.95
CA TRP A 182 20.52 -17.57 7.04
C TRP A 182 19.01 -17.69 6.92
N ALA A 183 18.27 -16.62 7.22
CA ALA A 183 16.84 -16.54 6.90
C ALA A 183 16.69 -16.20 5.41
N LEU A 184 16.33 -17.18 4.60
CA LEU A 184 16.08 -17.04 3.17
C LEU A 184 14.59 -17.26 2.87
N PRO A 185 14.03 -16.52 1.88
CA PRO A 185 12.62 -16.65 1.54
C PRO A 185 12.24 -18.06 1.06
N LEU A 186 11.03 -18.47 1.41
CA LEU A 186 10.40 -19.69 0.93
C LEU A 186 10.06 -19.58 -0.57
N GLN A 187 9.52 -18.43 -0.98
CA GLN A 187 9.21 -18.13 -2.37
C GLN A 187 10.49 -18.01 -3.19
N LYS A 188 10.46 -18.48 -4.44
CA LYS A 188 11.61 -18.46 -5.36
C LYS A 188 11.27 -17.68 -6.63
N PRO A 189 12.21 -16.90 -7.18
CA PRO A 189 13.57 -16.64 -6.64
C PRO A 189 13.56 -15.84 -5.34
N TYR A 190 12.49 -15.08 -5.05
CA TYR A 190 12.23 -14.29 -3.83
C TYR A 190 10.73 -13.91 -3.74
N PRO A 191 10.25 -13.37 -2.62
CA PRO A 191 8.85 -12.96 -2.48
C PRO A 191 8.45 -11.97 -3.57
N ARG A 192 7.22 -12.06 -4.05
CA ARG A 192 6.68 -11.09 -5.04
C ARG A 192 6.92 -9.68 -4.55
N VAL A 193 7.30 -8.79 -5.46
CA VAL A 193 7.52 -7.38 -5.17
C VAL A 193 6.49 -6.53 -5.91
N TRP A 194 5.75 -5.68 -5.18
CA TRP A 194 4.84 -4.71 -5.75
C TRP A 194 5.27 -3.30 -5.37
N ILE A 195 5.01 -2.33 -6.24
CA ILE A 195 5.46 -0.95 -6.06
C ILE A 195 4.25 -0.02 -6.03
N PRO A 196 3.91 0.57 -4.89
CA PRO A 196 2.83 1.55 -4.82
C PRO A 196 3.34 2.95 -5.17
N GLY A 197 2.43 3.78 -5.68
CA GLY A 197 2.73 5.18 -5.88
C GLY A 197 1.57 6.00 -6.42
N VAL A 198 1.75 7.31 -6.48
CA VAL A 198 0.73 8.23 -6.96
C VAL A 198 1.05 8.74 -8.36
N ILE A 199 2.16 9.49 -8.54
CA ILE A 199 2.47 10.19 -9.80
C ILE A 199 3.96 10.22 -10.18
N SER A 200 4.84 9.57 -9.41
CA SER A 200 6.28 9.64 -9.70
C SER A 200 6.62 8.86 -10.97
N LYS A 201 6.87 9.57 -12.06
CA LYS A 201 7.23 8.97 -13.36
C LYS A 201 8.43 8.04 -13.25
N GLU A 202 9.45 8.46 -12.52
CA GLU A 202 10.67 7.67 -12.32
C GLU A 202 10.37 6.35 -11.59
N THR A 203 9.44 6.35 -10.63
CA THR A 203 9.04 5.12 -9.93
C THR A 203 8.25 4.18 -10.84
N ILE A 204 7.36 4.72 -11.68
CA ILE A 204 6.61 3.94 -12.66
C ILE A 204 7.56 3.28 -13.67
N ILE A 205 8.50 4.06 -14.21
CA ILE A 205 9.53 3.58 -15.16
C ILE A 205 10.39 2.50 -14.52
N TRP A 206 10.83 2.72 -13.28
CA TRP A 206 11.65 1.75 -12.55
C TRP A 206 10.88 0.45 -12.30
N ALA A 207 9.63 0.53 -11.83
CA ALA A 207 8.78 -0.64 -11.59
C ALA A 207 8.57 -1.46 -12.88
N ALA A 208 8.28 -0.79 -14.00
CA ALA A 208 8.12 -1.45 -15.29
C ALA A 208 9.41 -2.13 -15.77
N LYS A 209 10.57 -1.49 -15.62
CA LYS A 209 11.87 -2.10 -15.95
C LYS A 209 12.17 -3.35 -15.12
N GLN A 210 11.78 -3.33 -13.84
CA GLN A 210 11.90 -4.49 -12.94
C GLN A 210 10.79 -5.52 -13.15
N ARG A 211 9.79 -5.22 -13.99
CA ARG A 211 8.58 -6.03 -14.23
C ARG A 211 7.73 -6.21 -12.97
N TYR A 212 7.79 -5.28 -12.02
CA TYR A 212 6.99 -5.31 -10.80
C TYR A 212 5.62 -4.69 -11.04
N PRO A 213 4.53 -5.30 -10.56
CA PRO A 213 3.22 -4.65 -10.55
C PRO A 213 3.27 -3.29 -9.88
N TYR A 214 2.64 -2.30 -10.49
CA TYR A 214 2.52 -0.96 -9.95
C TYR A 214 1.10 -0.74 -9.41
N ILE A 215 0.99 -0.28 -8.17
CA ILE A 215 -0.28 -0.02 -7.51
C ILE A 215 -0.54 1.49 -7.48
N ALA A 216 -1.49 1.95 -8.27
CA ALA A 216 -1.92 3.35 -8.28
C ALA A 216 -2.77 3.65 -7.04
N LEU A 217 -2.32 4.61 -6.22
CA LEU A 217 -2.93 4.92 -4.94
C LEU A 217 -4.03 5.98 -5.11
N ASN A 218 -5.26 5.54 -5.32
CA ASN A 218 -6.47 6.37 -5.42
C ASN A 218 -6.31 7.59 -6.34
N THR A 219 -5.71 7.40 -7.50
CA THR A 219 -5.60 8.43 -8.53
C THR A 219 -6.89 8.49 -9.36
N SER A 220 -7.22 9.65 -9.93
CA SER A 220 -8.37 9.75 -10.84
C SER A 220 -8.22 8.84 -12.06
N ILE A 221 -9.32 8.40 -12.66
CA ILE A 221 -9.28 7.52 -13.86
C ILE A 221 -8.37 8.08 -14.96
N PRO A 222 -8.45 9.38 -15.34
CA PRO A 222 -7.54 9.95 -16.32
C PRO A 222 -6.06 9.87 -15.94
N GLN A 223 -5.74 10.14 -14.67
CA GLN A 223 -4.36 10.00 -14.17
C GLN A 223 -3.89 8.55 -14.17
N THR A 224 -4.76 7.61 -13.77
CA THR A 224 -4.47 6.18 -13.79
C THR A 224 -4.17 5.70 -15.21
N LYS A 225 -4.93 6.12 -16.21
CA LYS A 225 -4.65 5.82 -17.62
C LYS A 225 -3.28 6.35 -18.08
N GLN A 226 -2.88 7.55 -17.62
CA GLN A 226 -1.54 8.06 -17.92
C GLN A 226 -0.43 7.24 -17.24
N ILE A 227 -0.65 6.77 -16.02
CA ILE A 227 0.26 5.85 -15.31
C ILE A 227 0.43 4.57 -16.13
N TRP A 228 -0.69 3.95 -16.53
CA TRP A 228 -0.65 2.70 -17.32
C TRP A 228 0.02 2.89 -18.67
N LYS A 229 -0.28 4.00 -19.36
CA LYS A 229 0.41 4.30 -20.62
C LYS A 229 1.93 4.38 -20.44
N LEU A 230 2.39 5.08 -19.42
CA LEU A 230 3.84 5.19 -19.14
C LEU A 230 4.45 3.82 -18.77
N TYR A 231 3.72 3.02 -18.00
CA TYR A 231 4.15 1.67 -17.64
C TYR A 231 4.23 0.78 -18.90
N ASP A 232 3.20 0.77 -19.73
CA ASP A 232 3.11 -0.05 -20.94
C ASP A 232 4.18 0.35 -21.98
N ASP A 233 4.38 1.66 -22.19
CA ASP A 233 5.44 2.15 -23.10
C ASP A 233 6.84 1.71 -22.60
N THR A 234 7.05 1.74 -21.27
CA THR A 234 8.32 1.29 -20.67
C THR A 234 8.50 -0.21 -20.74
N ALA A 235 7.44 -0.98 -20.52
CA ALA A 235 7.42 -2.43 -20.64
C ALA A 235 7.77 -2.87 -22.07
N ALA A 236 7.13 -2.24 -23.06
CA ALA A 236 7.40 -2.50 -24.48
C ALA A 236 8.88 -2.19 -24.84
N ALA A 237 9.41 -1.08 -24.35
CA ALA A 237 10.82 -0.72 -24.53
C ALA A 237 11.78 -1.70 -23.83
N ALA A 238 11.32 -2.37 -22.74
CA ALA A 238 12.06 -3.42 -22.03
C ALA A 238 11.82 -4.83 -22.59
N GLY A 239 11.12 -4.95 -23.73
CA GLY A 239 10.94 -6.21 -24.47
C GLY A 239 9.88 -7.14 -23.91
N TYR A 240 8.83 -6.62 -23.25
CA TYR A 240 7.68 -7.41 -22.81
C TYR A 240 6.37 -6.62 -22.93
N GLN A 241 5.25 -7.35 -22.93
CA GLN A 241 3.92 -6.78 -22.91
C GLN A 241 3.36 -6.83 -21.48
N SER A 242 2.92 -5.69 -20.95
CA SER A 242 2.22 -5.61 -19.68
C SER A 242 0.72 -5.84 -19.85
N GLY A 243 0.10 -6.36 -18.79
CA GLY A 243 -1.32 -6.66 -18.74
C GLY A 243 -1.96 -6.26 -17.41
N PRO A 244 -3.20 -6.72 -17.17
CA PRO A 244 -3.90 -6.48 -15.88
C PRO A 244 -3.08 -6.94 -14.68
N GLU A 245 -2.32 -8.01 -14.79
CA GLU A 245 -1.45 -8.57 -13.75
C GLU A 245 -0.38 -7.59 -13.25
N ASN A 246 -0.01 -6.62 -14.08
CA ASN A 246 0.94 -5.56 -13.72
C ASN A 246 0.29 -4.31 -13.14
N ARG A 247 -1.04 -4.25 -13.13
CA ARG A 247 -1.81 -3.07 -12.77
C ARG A 247 -2.58 -3.29 -11.48
N GLY A 248 -2.28 -2.50 -10.47
CA GLY A 248 -3.03 -2.48 -9.23
C GLY A 248 -3.68 -1.11 -8.99
N TYR A 249 -4.79 -1.11 -8.32
CA TYR A 249 -5.50 0.11 -7.95
C TYR A 249 -5.96 0.05 -6.50
N LEU A 250 -5.70 1.10 -5.73
CA LEU A 250 -6.27 1.31 -4.40
C LEU A 250 -7.45 2.27 -4.54
N ALA A 251 -8.66 1.81 -4.20
CA ALA A 251 -9.88 2.58 -4.27
C ALA A 251 -10.47 2.81 -2.87
N ARG A 252 -10.91 4.03 -2.58
CA ARG A 252 -11.73 4.31 -1.39
C ARG A 252 -13.15 3.85 -1.65
N ILE A 253 -13.53 2.74 -1.01
CA ILE A 253 -14.86 2.13 -1.16
C ILE A 253 -15.39 1.78 0.22
N HIS A 254 -16.45 2.46 0.65
CA HIS A 254 -17.12 2.16 1.91
C HIS A 254 -18.57 1.74 1.66
N VAL A 255 -18.92 0.55 2.11
CA VAL A 255 -20.27 0.02 1.98
C VAL A 255 -20.94 -0.12 3.34
N ALA A 256 -22.23 0.20 3.39
CA ALA A 256 -23.08 0.02 4.56
C ALA A 256 -24.45 -0.48 4.14
N GLU A 257 -25.28 -0.84 5.13
CA GLU A 257 -26.63 -1.35 4.89
C GLU A 257 -27.58 -0.30 4.31
N THR A 258 -27.30 0.99 4.58
CA THR A 258 -28.05 2.12 3.99
C THR A 258 -27.09 3.17 3.40
N GLU A 259 -27.59 3.96 2.46
CA GLU A 259 -26.83 5.04 1.83
C GLU A 259 -26.43 6.12 2.84
N GLU A 260 -27.37 6.49 3.73
CA GLU A 260 -27.15 7.50 4.75
C GLU A 260 -25.99 7.11 5.68
N LYS A 261 -25.98 5.83 6.11
CA LYS A 261 -24.92 5.31 6.98
C LYS A 261 -23.58 5.26 6.25
N ALA A 262 -23.57 4.84 4.99
CA ALA A 262 -22.35 4.84 4.18
C ALA A 262 -21.77 6.25 4.00
N ILE A 263 -22.61 7.24 3.74
CA ILE A 263 -22.19 8.64 3.62
C ILE A 263 -21.67 9.17 4.96
N GLN A 264 -22.38 8.89 6.06
CA GLN A 264 -21.96 9.29 7.39
C GLN A 264 -20.56 8.76 7.71
N ASN A 265 -20.30 7.47 7.45
CA ASN A 265 -19.02 6.84 7.68
C ASN A 265 -17.92 7.37 6.74
N ALA A 266 -18.23 7.50 5.44
CA ALA A 266 -17.28 8.01 4.47
C ALA A 266 -16.81 9.44 4.77
N LYS A 267 -17.65 10.26 5.38
CA LYS A 267 -17.29 11.60 5.87
C LYS A 267 -16.34 11.57 7.06
N GLN A 268 -16.19 10.43 7.75
CA GLN A 268 -15.20 10.25 8.82
C GLN A 268 -13.81 9.91 8.29
N PHE A 269 -13.67 9.58 7.00
CA PHE A 269 -12.35 9.30 6.42
C PHE A 269 -11.47 10.54 6.53
N MET A 270 -10.24 10.34 7.01
CA MET A 270 -9.29 11.41 7.33
C MET A 270 -9.05 12.38 6.17
N TRP A 271 -9.08 11.87 4.96
CA TRP A 271 -8.71 12.61 3.75
C TRP A 271 -9.89 13.32 3.07
N MET A 272 -11.10 13.17 3.59
CA MET A 272 -12.30 13.66 2.94
C MET A 272 -12.68 15.08 3.32
N GLN A 273 -12.45 15.49 4.57
CA GLN A 273 -12.90 16.79 5.08
C GLN A 273 -11.77 17.79 5.36
N GLY A 274 -10.52 17.41 5.14
CA GLY A 274 -9.36 18.24 5.49
C GLY A 274 -9.11 18.38 7.00
N GLU A 275 -9.96 17.76 7.84
CA GLU A 275 -9.80 17.72 9.28
C GLU A 275 -8.57 16.90 9.71
N PHE A 276 -8.21 15.94 8.90
CA PHE A 276 -6.95 15.23 8.96
C PHE A 276 -6.09 15.60 7.77
N THR A 277 -5.49 16.74 7.83
CA THR A 277 -4.32 17.00 6.98
C THR A 277 -3.19 16.13 7.51
N GLY A 278 -3.26 14.83 7.27
CA GLY A 278 -2.26 13.86 7.69
C GLY A 278 -0.87 14.14 7.13
N LEU A 279 -0.80 15.06 6.19
CA LEU A 279 0.44 15.54 5.60
C LEU A 279 1.08 16.59 6.51
N ALA A 280 2.39 16.55 6.59
CA ALA A 280 3.19 17.58 7.21
C ALA A 280 3.05 18.90 6.45
N HIS A 281 3.42 20.01 7.11
CA HIS A 281 3.57 21.29 6.42
C HIS A 281 4.38 21.11 5.12
N PRO A 282 4.01 21.77 4.00
CA PRO A 282 4.64 21.56 2.68
C PRO A 282 6.18 21.60 2.68
N VAL A 283 6.78 22.45 3.52
CA VAL A 283 8.25 22.55 3.69
C VAL A 283 8.85 21.23 4.22
N TRP A 284 8.10 20.46 5.01
CA TRP A 284 8.55 19.20 5.58
C TRP A 284 8.10 18.00 4.77
N ALA A 285 6.92 18.08 4.16
CA ALA A 285 6.42 17.04 3.27
C ALA A 285 7.26 16.92 1.99
N ASN A 286 7.85 18.05 1.56
CA ASN A 286 8.63 18.14 0.33
C ASN A 286 9.99 18.81 0.61
N PRO A 287 10.86 18.18 1.43
CA PRO A 287 12.15 18.75 1.76
C PRO A 287 13.03 18.91 0.53
N SER A 288 14.00 19.84 0.58
CA SER A 288 14.95 20.05 -0.51
C SER A 288 15.65 18.74 -0.89
N GLY A 289 15.71 18.47 -2.19
CA GLY A 289 16.33 17.26 -2.74
C GLY A 289 15.37 16.04 -2.84
N TYR A 290 14.18 16.09 -2.22
CA TYR A 290 13.24 14.97 -2.29
C TYR A 290 12.75 14.66 -3.71
N PHE A 291 12.48 15.70 -4.49
CA PHE A 291 12.13 15.55 -5.90
C PHE A 291 13.34 15.70 -6.80
N SER A 292 13.40 14.87 -7.85
CA SER A 292 14.24 15.15 -9.01
C SER A 292 13.85 16.47 -9.67
N PRO A 293 14.67 17.09 -10.53
CA PRO A 293 14.30 18.29 -11.26
C PRO A 293 12.99 18.17 -12.05
N SER A 294 12.77 17.02 -12.69
CA SER A 294 11.52 16.72 -13.42
C SER A 294 10.32 16.54 -12.49
N GLY A 295 10.50 15.77 -11.41
CA GLY A 295 9.47 15.56 -10.38
C GLY A 295 9.07 16.86 -9.68
N ARG A 296 10.04 17.76 -9.42
CA ARG A 296 9.76 19.10 -8.86
C ARG A 296 8.92 19.95 -9.79
N ARG A 297 9.22 19.93 -11.10
CA ARG A 297 8.41 20.64 -12.09
C ARG A 297 6.97 20.16 -12.08
N SER A 298 6.76 18.84 -12.16
CA SER A 298 5.42 18.24 -12.12
C SER A 298 4.67 18.57 -10.82
N PHE A 299 5.37 18.57 -9.68
CA PHE A 299 4.79 18.96 -8.40
C PHE A 299 4.39 20.44 -8.38
N VAL A 300 5.23 21.35 -8.90
CA VAL A 300 4.92 22.79 -8.98
C VAL A 300 3.71 23.01 -9.90
N GLU A 301 3.66 22.36 -11.06
CA GLU A 301 2.53 22.43 -11.98
C GLU A 301 1.22 21.97 -11.31
N PHE A 302 1.27 20.88 -10.57
CA PHE A 302 0.14 20.37 -9.78
C PHE A 302 -0.27 21.37 -8.68
N ALA A 303 0.69 21.88 -7.91
CA ALA A 303 0.43 22.83 -6.83
C ALA A 303 -0.13 24.17 -7.36
N VAL A 304 0.39 24.67 -8.48
CA VAL A 304 -0.11 25.87 -9.15
C VAL A 304 -1.51 25.63 -9.71
N GLY A 305 -1.76 24.46 -10.29
CA GLY A 305 -3.09 24.07 -10.75
C GLY A 305 -4.12 24.07 -9.61
N ARG A 306 -3.76 23.54 -8.46
CA ARG A 306 -4.62 23.58 -7.24
C ARG A 306 -4.81 25.01 -6.71
N ALA A 307 -3.76 25.80 -6.65
CA ALA A 307 -3.83 27.19 -6.19
C ALA A 307 -4.69 28.08 -7.09
N LYS A 308 -4.76 27.75 -8.38
CA LYS A 308 -5.64 28.45 -9.35
C LYS A 308 -7.09 27.98 -9.30
N ASN A 309 -7.39 26.89 -8.57
CA ASN A 309 -8.76 26.45 -8.38
C ASN A 309 -9.44 27.37 -7.35
N PRO A 310 -10.36 28.25 -7.75
CA PRO A 310 -11.03 29.18 -6.84
C PRO A 310 -11.92 28.47 -5.80
N ARG A 311 -12.17 27.17 -5.99
CA ARG A 311 -12.98 26.34 -5.09
C ARG A 311 -12.16 25.68 -3.96
N GLY A 312 -10.83 25.79 -3.97
CA GLY A 312 -9.97 25.12 -2.98
C GLY A 312 -9.89 23.59 -3.17
N ASN A 313 -9.87 22.84 -2.08
CA ASN A 313 -9.91 21.38 -2.12
C ASN A 313 -11.32 20.90 -2.54
N PRO A 314 -11.42 19.79 -3.31
CA PRO A 314 -12.72 19.21 -3.65
C PRO A 314 -13.53 18.90 -2.40
N THR A 315 -14.80 19.24 -2.41
CA THR A 315 -15.74 18.87 -1.35
C THR A 315 -15.94 17.37 -1.32
N PHE A 316 -16.53 16.85 -0.24
CA PHE A 316 -16.90 15.44 -0.17
C PHE A 316 -17.84 15.03 -1.32
N GLU A 317 -18.82 15.89 -1.62
CA GLU A 317 -19.80 15.67 -2.69
C GLU A 317 -19.14 15.63 -4.07
N GLU A 318 -18.19 16.53 -4.33
CA GLU A 318 -17.39 16.51 -5.57
C GLU A 318 -16.53 15.24 -5.65
N GLN A 319 -15.83 14.86 -4.59
CA GLN A 319 -15.04 13.63 -4.55
C GLN A 319 -15.89 12.38 -4.74
N ARG A 320 -17.10 12.38 -4.19
CA ARG A 320 -18.08 11.31 -4.40
C ARG A 320 -18.57 11.26 -5.84
N ALA A 321 -18.86 12.41 -6.44
CA ALA A 321 -19.28 12.50 -7.84
C ALA A 321 -18.19 12.00 -8.80
N ASP A 322 -16.95 12.42 -8.58
CA ASP A 322 -15.79 12.08 -9.40
C ASP A 322 -15.27 10.64 -9.20
N GLY A 323 -15.85 9.89 -8.24
CA GLY A 323 -15.41 8.51 -7.96
C GLY A 323 -14.15 8.39 -7.12
N MET A 324 -13.65 9.49 -6.56
CA MET A 324 -12.51 9.47 -5.63
C MET A 324 -12.85 8.81 -4.30
N ILE A 325 -14.13 8.77 -3.93
CA ILE A 325 -14.71 7.90 -2.91
C ILE A 325 -16.03 7.31 -3.42
N MET A 326 -16.16 6.00 -3.31
CA MET A 326 -17.39 5.28 -3.62
C MET A 326 -18.02 4.84 -2.30
N CYS A 327 -19.16 5.44 -1.93
CA CYS A 327 -19.87 5.06 -0.71
C CYS A 327 -21.38 4.90 -1.00
N GLY A 328 -21.96 3.91 -0.34
CA GLY A 328 -23.37 3.54 -0.51
C GLY A 328 -23.64 2.10 -0.11
N THR A 329 -24.82 1.60 -0.46
CA THR A 329 -25.12 0.17 -0.36
C THR A 329 -24.34 -0.61 -1.43
N PRO A 330 -24.19 -1.95 -1.32
CA PRO A 330 -23.58 -2.76 -2.37
C PRO A 330 -24.14 -2.48 -3.75
N LYS A 331 -25.47 -2.38 -3.88
CA LYS A 331 -26.17 -2.09 -5.15
C LYS A 331 -25.74 -0.74 -5.76
N GLN A 332 -25.46 0.27 -4.93
CA GLN A 332 -25.07 1.61 -5.40
C GLN A 332 -23.60 1.73 -5.77
N VAL A 333 -22.72 1.00 -5.08
CA VAL A 333 -21.26 1.07 -5.38
C VAL A 333 -20.87 0.19 -6.56
N LEU A 334 -21.54 -0.94 -6.77
CA LEU A 334 -21.22 -1.90 -7.84
C LEU A 334 -21.13 -1.27 -9.24
N PRO A 335 -22.10 -0.46 -9.73
CA PRO A 335 -21.98 0.15 -11.07
C PRO A 335 -20.74 1.06 -11.20
N ARG A 336 -20.36 1.75 -10.11
CA ARG A 336 -19.22 2.65 -10.08
C ARG A 336 -17.91 1.88 -10.11
N ILE A 337 -17.85 0.76 -9.38
CA ILE A 337 -16.70 -0.14 -9.42
C ILE A 337 -16.59 -0.77 -10.81
N ARG A 338 -17.71 -1.19 -11.41
CA ARG A 338 -17.70 -1.73 -12.79
C ARG A 338 -17.06 -0.74 -13.77
N HIS A 339 -17.49 0.53 -13.73
CA HIS A 339 -16.91 1.58 -14.55
C HIS A 339 -15.40 1.74 -14.30
N LEU A 340 -14.94 1.73 -13.04
CA LEU A 340 -13.52 1.77 -12.71
C LEU A 340 -12.76 0.59 -13.34
N LEU A 341 -13.30 -0.63 -13.24
CA LEU A 341 -12.67 -1.84 -13.78
C LEU A 341 -12.57 -1.79 -15.31
N GLU A 342 -13.60 -1.33 -16.00
CA GLU A 342 -13.61 -1.17 -17.46
C GLU A 342 -12.57 -0.16 -17.93
N GLU A 343 -12.48 0.98 -17.23
CA GLU A 343 -11.61 2.09 -17.61
C GLU A 343 -10.14 1.87 -17.27
N THR A 344 -9.83 1.22 -16.16
CA THR A 344 -8.45 1.09 -15.64
C THR A 344 -7.89 -0.32 -15.73
N ARG A 345 -8.73 -1.34 -15.90
CA ARG A 345 -8.38 -2.75 -16.13
C ARG A 345 -7.31 -3.28 -15.16
N PRO A 346 -7.50 -3.19 -13.85
CA PRO A 346 -6.54 -3.69 -12.88
C PRO A 346 -6.71 -5.20 -12.65
N GLY A 347 -5.63 -5.93 -12.50
CA GLY A 347 -5.63 -7.31 -11.98
C GLY A 347 -5.55 -7.37 -10.46
N ILE A 348 -5.28 -6.23 -9.81
CA ILE A 348 -5.20 -6.10 -8.35
C ILE A 348 -6.08 -4.93 -7.93
N LEU A 349 -7.06 -5.17 -7.06
CA LEU A 349 -7.88 -4.11 -6.48
C LEU A 349 -7.78 -4.16 -4.95
N ALA A 350 -7.25 -3.10 -4.36
CA ALA A 350 -7.27 -2.89 -2.92
C ALA A 350 -8.44 -1.95 -2.56
N VAL A 351 -9.27 -2.37 -1.63
CA VAL A 351 -10.38 -1.58 -1.11
C VAL A 351 -9.95 -0.93 0.19
N TRP A 352 -9.85 0.40 0.17
CA TRP A 352 -9.70 1.23 1.36
C TRP A 352 -11.08 1.42 1.97
N GLY A 353 -11.45 0.47 2.84
CA GLY A 353 -12.83 0.34 3.32
C GLY A 353 -13.09 1.02 4.65
N ASN A 354 -12.04 1.37 5.40
CA ASN A 354 -12.12 2.01 6.70
C ASN A 354 -10.99 3.03 6.84
N ASP A 355 -11.30 4.17 7.47
CA ASP A 355 -10.32 5.21 7.78
C ASP A 355 -10.88 6.17 8.85
N GLY A 356 -9.98 6.96 9.47
CA GLY A 356 -10.33 8.03 10.40
C GLY A 356 -11.12 7.53 11.62
N ASN A 357 -12.31 8.09 11.82
CA ASN A 357 -13.15 7.81 12.98
C ASN A 357 -14.31 6.83 12.71
N VAL A 358 -14.23 6.05 11.64
CA VAL A 358 -15.23 4.99 11.39
C VAL A 358 -15.17 3.96 12.53
N SER A 359 -16.34 3.66 13.13
CA SER A 359 -16.38 2.74 14.27
C SER A 359 -15.96 1.31 13.87
N HIS A 360 -15.48 0.54 14.85
CA HIS A 360 -15.14 -0.87 14.64
C HIS A 360 -16.34 -1.66 14.10
N SER A 361 -17.54 -1.49 14.66
CA SER A 361 -18.75 -2.19 14.22
C SER A 361 -19.14 -1.84 12.78
N ASP A 362 -19.00 -0.58 12.38
CA ASP A 362 -19.27 -0.13 11.02
C ASP A 362 -18.24 -0.69 10.04
N SER A 363 -16.97 -0.76 10.47
CA SER A 363 -15.89 -1.37 9.69
C SER A 363 -16.11 -2.87 9.48
N MET A 364 -16.53 -3.60 10.51
CA MET A 364 -16.89 -5.02 10.41
C MET A 364 -18.08 -5.22 9.47
N THR A 365 -19.09 -4.35 9.52
CA THR A 365 -20.22 -4.36 8.58
C THR A 365 -19.78 -4.12 7.15
N CYS A 366 -18.89 -3.14 6.93
CA CYS A 366 -18.31 -2.89 5.60
C CYS A 366 -17.57 -4.12 5.06
N ILE A 367 -16.70 -4.73 5.87
CA ILE A 367 -15.95 -5.94 5.49
C ILE A 367 -16.90 -7.09 5.12
N ARG A 368 -17.95 -7.31 5.92
CA ARG A 368 -18.97 -8.32 5.64
C ARG A 368 -19.63 -8.10 4.29
N LEU A 369 -20.13 -6.89 4.05
CA LEU A 369 -20.81 -6.54 2.80
C LEU A 369 -19.87 -6.61 1.58
N LEU A 370 -18.62 -6.20 1.74
CA LEU A 370 -17.59 -6.37 0.70
C LEU A 370 -17.41 -7.85 0.35
N GLY A 371 -17.20 -8.70 1.35
CA GLY A 371 -16.93 -10.12 1.13
C GLY A 371 -18.14 -10.89 0.60
N GLN A 372 -19.34 -10.60 1.10
CA GLN A 372 -20.55 -11.38 0.79
C GLN A 372 -21.31 -10.87 -0.44
N GLU A 373 -21.30 -9.57 -0.73
CA GLU A 373 -22.15 -8.98 -1.77
C GLU A 373 -21.36 -8.30 -2.90
N VAL A 374 -20.22 -7.65 -2.58
CA VAL A 374 -19.48 -6.89 -3.60
C VAL A 374 -18.45 -7.78 -4.31
N PHE A 375 -17.56 -8.42 -3.59
CA PHE A 375 -16.45 -9.18 -4.18
C PHE A 375 -16.87 -10.37 -5.05
N PRO A 376 -17.93 -11.12 -4.72
CA PRO A 376 -18.40 -12.14 -5.65
C PRO A 376 -18.74 -11.60 -7.04
N GLN A 377 -19.43 -10.45 -7.11
CA GLN A 377 -19.75 -9.80 -8.38
C GLN A 377 -18.48 -9.29 -9.12
N LEU A 378 -17.51 -8.75 -8.38
CA LEU A 378 -16.25 -8.32 -8.98
C LEU A 378 -15.45 -9.49 -9.57
N ARG A 379 -15.51 -10.68 -8.97
CA ARG A 379 -14.86 -11.88 -9.50
C ARG A 379 -15.48 -12.31 -10.84
N GLU A 380 -16.79 -12.24 -10.98
CA GLU A 380 -17.46 -12.53 -12.25
C GLU A 380 -17.07 -11.51 -13.33
N TRP A 381 -17.08 -10.23 -12.99
CA TRP A 381 -16.66 -9.19 -13.93
C TRP A 381 -15.17 -9.28 -14.28
N ALA A 382 -14.33 -9.69 -13.35
CA ALA A 382 -12.91 -9.90 -13.64
C ALA A 382 -12.70 -10.98 -14.69
N LYS A 383 -13.45 -12.10 -14.61
CA LYS A 383 -13.41 -13.16 -15.65
C LYS A 383 -13.93 -12.63 -17.00
N GLU A 384 -15.07 -11.94 -16.99
CA GLU A 384 -15.68 -11.35 -18.19
C GLU A 384 -14.72 -10.38 -18.90
N LEU A 385 -14.02 -9.54 -18.13
CA LEU A 385 -13.12 -8.52 -18.64
C LEU A 385 -11.69 -9.02 -18.86
N GLY A 386 -11.35 -10.26 -18.48
CA GLY A 386 -9.99 -10.79 -18.57
C GLY A 386 -9.00 -10.00 -17.69
N LEU A 387 -9.37 -9.78 -16.42
CA LEU A 387 -8.55 -9.05 -15.44
C LEU A 387 -7.77 -10.03 -14.57
N ASP A 388 -6.82 -10.74 -15.16
CA ASP A 388 -6.01 -11.71 -14.45
C ASP A 388 -5.11 -11.04 -13.42
N SER A 389 -5.01 -11.64 -12.23
CA SER A 389 -4.09 -11.20 -11.18
C SER A 389 -2.68 -11.72 -11.42
N PRO A 390 -1.65 -11.15 -10.76
CA PRO A 390 -0.29 -11.69 -10.81
C PRO A 390 -0.18 -13.14 -10.30
N PHE A 391 -1.19 -13.65 -9.61
CA PHE A 391 -1.22 -15.03 -9.09
C PHE A 391 -1.85 -16.01 -10.08
N GLU A 392 -2.64 -15.52 -11.04
CA GLU A 392 -3.30 -16.28 -12.10
C GLU A 392 -2.48 -16.26 -13.39
N ALA A 393 -1.94 -15.11 -13.72
CA ALA A 393 -1.08 -14.95 -14.88
C ALA A 393 0.28 -15.60 -14.63
N GLU A 394 0.87 -16.19 -15.66
CA GLU A 394 2.29 -16.56 -15.67
C GLU A 394 3.14 -15.30 -15.80
N ALA A 395 3.10 -14.44 -14.79
CA ALA A 395 3.91 -13.25 -14.76
C ALA A 395 5.40 -13.64 -14.78
N PRO A 396 6.23 -13.04 -15.62
CA PRO A 396 7.62 -13.48 -15.81
C PRO A 396 8.52 -13.23 -14.62
N VAL A 397 8.01 -12.62 -13.55
CA VAL A 397 8.78 -12.24 -12.35
C VAL A 397 8.06 -12.68 -11.09
N ASN A 398 8.81 -13.17 -10.12
CA ASN A 398 8.33 -13.58 -8.78
C ASN A 398 7.29 -14.72 -8.74
N ILE A 399 7.27 -15.56 -9.76
CA ILE A 399 6.30 -16.66 -9.89
C ILE A 399 6.67 -17.88 -9.08
N ALA A 400 7.87 -18.00 -8.62
CA ALA A 400 8.32 -19.24 -8.01
C ALA A 400 7.73 -19.42 -6.62
N TYR A 401 6.51 -19.91 -6.57
CA TYR A 401 6.18 -20.84 -5.50
C TYR A 401 6.97 -22.11 -5.75
N ALA A 402 7.67 -22.61 -4.75
CA ALA A 402 8.18 -23.97 -4.83
C ALA A 402 6.96 -24.90 -5.00
N LYS A 403 6.73 -25.38 -6.23
CA LYS A 403 5.69 -26.35 -6.54
C LYS A 403 5.80 -27.62 -5.67
N ASP A 404 6.94 -27.80 -5.02
CA ASP A 404 7.31 -28.95 -4.19
C ASP A 404 6.91 -28.82 -2.71
N LEU A 405 6.38 -27.69 -2.25
CA LEU A 405 5.95 -27.48 -0.86
C LEU A 405 4.58 -28.10 -0.53
N LYS A 406 4.02 -28.91 -1.41
CA LYS A 406 2.80 -29.69 -1.13
C LYS A 406 3.01 -30.88 -0.17
N ARG A 407 4.22 -31.15 0.28
CA ARG A 407 4.42 -32.17 1.31
C ARG A 407 4.36 -31.51 2.68
N PRO A 408 3.38 -31.87 3.52
CA PRO A 408 3.53 -31.59 4.94
C PRO A 408 4.83 -32.26 5.37
N VAL A 409 5.69 -31.52 6.05
CA VAL A 409 6.79 -32.14 6.80
C VAL A 409 6.11 -33.17 7.69
N ALA A 410 6.38 -34.47 7.45
CA ALA A 410 5.91 -35.50 8.32
C ALA A 410 6.38 -35.11 9.72
N ALA A 411 5.44 -35.04 10.66
CA ALA A 411 5.79 -34.88 12.06
C ALA A 411 6.83 -35.94 12.36
N ALA A 412 8.03 -35.52 12.72
CA ALA A 412 9.04 -36.42 13.22
C ALA A 412 8.44 -37.04 14.48
N GLY A 413 8.18 -38.34 14.42
CA GLY A 413 7.76 -39.13 15.54
C GLY A 413 8.83 -39.22 16.63
#